data_154e3c13173219b0e581588acfa8f2cc
#
_entry.id   154e3c13173219b0e581588acfa8f2cc
#
_cell.length_a   1.000
_cell.length_b   1.000
_cell.length_c   1.000
_cell.angle_alpha   90.00
_cell.angle_beta   90.00
_cell.angle_gamma   90.00
#
_symmetry.space_group_name_H-M   'P 1'
#
loop_
_entity.id
_entity.type
_entity.pdbx_description
1 polymer ?
#
loop_
_entity_poly.entity_id
_entity_poly.type
_entity_poly.pdbx_seq_one_letter_code
_entity_poly.pdbx_strand_id
1 'polypeptide(L)'
;MAFSLNSEQSEQLEQIIARYPVKQAACIPALDLCQRANGNWASDEVIEFVAKRLELSAAQVSGVVSFYSLLNQKPSGKRQIWVCRTLSCALRGSESLLKHCEARLGIKAGETTADGQWSLRTAECLAACGSAPVVQIDETYYENLSMEQLSTLLDNQIGKPNSSP
;
A
#
# COMPACT_ATOMS: atom_id res chain seq x y z
N MET A 1 6.18 19.78 -10.39
CA MET A 1 6.33 19.30 -11.81
C MET A 1 5.08 18.53 -12.14
N ALA A 2 4.58 18.61 -13.39
CA ALA A 2 3.39 17.83 -13.77
C ALA A 2 3.72 16.32 -13.72
N PHE A 3 2.83 15.52 -13.18
CA PHE A 3 2.94 14.06 -13.16
C PHE A 3 2.81 13.49 -14.58
N SER A 4 3.62 12.50 -14.92
CA SER A 4 3.56 11.78 -16.18
C SER A 4 3.97 10.32 -15.99
N LEU A 5 3.37 9.44 -16.77
CA LEU A 5 3.74 8.03 -16.86
C LEU A 5 4.76 7.83 -18.00
N ASN A 6 5.60 6.81 -17.87
CA ASN A 6 6.42 6.36 -18.99
C ASN A 6 5.54 5.64 -20.05
N SER A 7 6.14 5.25 -21.17
CA SER A 7 5.41 4.64 -22.30
C SER A 7 4.71 3.34 -21.90
N GLU A 8 5.39 2.46 -21.17
CA GLU A 8 4.85 1.18 -20.72
C GLU A 8 3.70 1.37 -19.72
N GLN A 9 3.88 2.24 -18.73
CA GLN A 9 2.83 2.56 -17.75
C GLN A 9 1.62 3.24 -18.42
N SER A 10 1.84 4.05 -19.44
CA SER A 10 0.76 4.67 -20.20
C SER A 10 -0.04 3.63 -20.97
N GLU A 11 0.62 2.65 -21.59
CA GLU A 11 -0.06 1.53 -22.25
C GLU A 11 -0.85 0.68 -21.25
N GLN A 12 -0.28 0.38 -20.09
CA GLN A 12 -0.97 -0.33 -19.01
C GLN A 12 -2.23 0.42 -18.55
N LEU A 13 -2.16 1.75 -18.42
CA LEU A 13 -3.31 2.58 -18.07
C LEU A 13 -4.43 2.46 -19.10
N GLU A 14 -4.11 2.53 -20.40
CA GLU A 14 -5.11 2.36 -21.45
C GLU A 14 -5.75 0.97 -21.42
N GLN A 15 -4.96 -0.07 -21.21
CA GLN A 15 -5.45 -1.44 -21.05
C GLN A 15 -6.38 -1.57 -19.83
N ILE A 16 -6.05 -0.90 -18.71
CA ILE A 16 -6.92 -0.86 -17.54
C ILE A 16 -8.25 -0.19 -17.89
N ILE A 17 -8.22 0.98 -18.51
CA ILE A 17 -9.43 1.72 -18.87
C ILE A 17 -10.31 0.91 -19.81
N ALA A 18 -9.72 0.25 -20.80
CA ALA A 18 -10.44 -0.55 -21.79
C ALA A 18 -11.18 -1.78 -21.22
N ARG A 19 -10.85 -2.23 -20.01
CA ARG A 19 -11.55 -3.36 -19.36
C ARG A 19 -12.95 -2.99 -18.84
N TYR A 20 -13.24 -1.71 -18.71
CA TYR A 20 -14.47 -1.23 -18.09
C TYR A 20 -15.41 -0.59 -19.10
N PRO A 21 -16.72 -0.84 -19.01
CA PRO A 21 -17.70 -0.27 -19.92
C PRO A 21 -17.85 1.25 -19.75
N VAL A 22 -17.51 1.78 -18.58
CA VAL A 22 -17.49 3.21 -18.28
C VAL A 22 -16.17 3.60 -17.63
N LYS A 23 -15.58 4.71 -18.04
CA LYS A 23 -14.26 5.16 -17.58
C LYS A 23 -14.18 5.33 -16.04
N GLN A 24 -15.28 5.81 -15.43
CA GLN A 24 -15.33 5.99 -13.97
C GLN A 24 -15.02 4.70 -13.19
N ALA A 25 -15.41 3.54 -13.68
CA ALA A 25 -15.16 2.26 -13.02
C ALA A 25 -13.66 1.89 -12.98
N ALA A 26 -12.85 2.47 -13.85
CA ALA A 26 -11.39 2.29 -13.86
C ALA A 26 -10.67 3.19 -12.83
N CYS A 27 -11.37 4.01 -12.03
CA CYS A 27 -10.72 5.02 -11.18
C CYS A 27 -9.75 4.41 -10.15
N ILE A 28 -10.16 3.36 -9.42
CA ILE A 28 -9.32 2.74 -8.41
C ILE A 28 -8.06 2.10 -9.02
N PRO A 29 -8.15 1.22 -10.03
CA PRO A 29 -6.97 0.63 -10.63
C PRO A 29 -6.09 1.63 -11.38
N ALA A 30 -6.64 2.70 -11.95
CA ALA A 30 -5.86 3.78 -12.53
C ALA A 30 -5.06 4.56 -11.46
N LEU A 31 -5.70 4.85 -10.33
CA LEU A 31 -5.04 5.48 -9.18
C LEU A 31 -3.95 4.58 -8.59
N ASP A 32 -4.17 3.26 -8.48
CA ASP A 32 -3.17 2.34 -7.98
C ASP A 32 -1.92 2.31 -8.87
N LEU A 33 -2.09 2.21 -10.19
CA LEU A 33 -0.99 2.31 -11.14
C LEU A 33 -0.23 3.64 -11.00
N CYS A 34 -0.95 4.76 -10.95
CA CYS A 34 -0.34 6.08 -10.89
C CYS A 34 0.35 6.36 -9.54
N GLN A 35 -0.22 5.91 -8.42
CA GLN A 35 0.44 6.08 -7.11
C GLN A 35 1.75 5.28 -7.01
N ARG A 36 1.79 4.06 -7.56
CA ARG A 36 3.02 3.25 -7.63
C ARG A 36 4.11 3.97 -8.45
N ALA A 37 3.73 4.59 -9.57
CA ALA A 37 4.64 5.41 -10.39
C ALA A 37 5.09 6.70 -9.71
N ASN A 38 4.33 7.20 -8.71
CA ASN A 38 4.59 8.44 -7.99
C ASN A 38 5.14 8.21 -6.57
N GLY A 39 5.97 7.21 -6.37
CA GLY A 39 6.55 6.93 -5.05
C GLY A 39 5.52 6.48 -4.00
N ASN A 40 4.56 5.67 -4.42
CA ASN A 40 3.51 5.05 -3.61
C ASN A 40 2.54 6.03 -2.95
N TRP A 41 2.22 7.16 -3.60
CA TRP A 41 1.16 8.05 -3.13
C TRP A 41 0.46 8.81 -4.26
N ALA A 42 -0.81 9.14 -4.04
CA ALA A 42 -1.65 9.89 -4.96
C ALA A 42 -1.55 11.39 -4.63
N SER A 43 -0.57 12.09 -5.22
CA SER A 43 -0.45 13.54 -5.10
C SER A 43 -1.57 14.27 -5.86
N ASP A 44 -1.69 15.58 -5.64
CA ASP A 44 -2.66 16.41 -6.37
C ASP A 44 -2.45 16.31 -7.89
N GLU A 45 -1.21 16.24 -8.35
CA GLU A 45 -0.87 16.07 -9.76
C GLU A 45 -1.31 14.70 -10.31
N VAL A 46 -1.21 13.64 -9.49
CA VAL A 46 -1.74 12.30 -9.84
C VAL A 46 -3.26 12.33 -9.92
N ILE A 47 -3.93 12.98 -8.95
CA ILE A 47 -5.38 13.14 -8.94
C ILE A 47 -5.85 13.87 -10.20
N GLU A 48 -5.23 15.00 -10.54
CA GLU A 48 -5.54 15.77 -11.74
C GLU A 48 -5.30 14.98 -13.03
N PHE A 49 -4.18 14.24 -13.09
CA PHE A 49 -3.85 13.40 -14.24
C PHE A 49 -4.91 12.31 -14.45
N VAL A 50 -5.27 11.56 -13.40
CA VAL A 50 -6.29 10.50 -13.47
C VAL A 50 -7.66 11.09 -13.79
N ALA A 51 -8.03 12.22 -13.18
CA ALA A 51 -9.30 12.91 -13.46
C ALA A 51 -9.42 13.25 -14.95
N LYS A 52 -8.38 13.83 -15.54
CA LYS A 52 -8.35 14.17 -16.97
C LYS A 52 -8.45 12.94 -17.87
N ARG A 53 -7.75 11.85 -17.54
CA ARG A 53 -7.78 10.61 -18.34
C ARG A 53 -9.14 9.93 -18.32
N LEU A 54 -9.83 9.96 -17.18
CA LEU A 54 -11.12 9.30 -16.99
C LEU A 54 -12.31 10.22 -17.24
N GLU A 55 -12.10 11.49 -17.63
CA GLU A 55 -13.15 12.49 -17.85
C GLU A 55 -14.00 12.73 -16.58
N LEU A 56 -13.32 12.73 -15.41
CA LEU A 56 -13.91 12.99 -14.10
C LEU A 56 -13.46 14.36 -13.58
N SER A 57 -14.17 14.89 -12.59
CA SER A 57 -13.66 16.04 -11.82
C SER A 57 -12.57 15.60 -10.83
N ALA A 58 -11.61 16.48 -10.55
CA ALA A 58 -10.59 16.23 -9.53
C ALA A 58 -11.23 15.94 -8.16
N ALA A 59 -12.34 16.57 -7.82
CA ALA A 59 -13.07 16.34 -6.59
C ALA A 59 -13.61 14.89 -6.48
N GLN A 60 -14.12 14.32 -7.58
CA GLN A 60 -14.56 12.92 -7.60
C GLN A 60 -13.40 11.97 -7.36
N VAL A 61 -12.27 12.19 -8.03
CA VAL A 61 -11.06 11.36 -7.87
C VAL A 61 -10.47 11.51 -6.46
N SER A 62 -10.39 12.73 -5.92
CA SER A 62 -9.96 13.00 -4.56
C SER A 62 -10.86 12.31 -3.52
N GLY A 63 -12.17 12.28 -3.74
CA GLY A 63 -13.12 11.53 -2.92
C GLY A 63 -12.79 10.04 -2.89
N VAL A 64 -12.41 9.44 -4.01
CA VAL A 64 -11.96 8.04 -4.07
C VAL A 64 -10.66 7.84 -3.28
N VAL A 65 -9.67 8.72 -3.47
CA VAL A 65 -8.39 8.64 -2.74
C VAL A 65 -8.60 8.75 -1.23
N SER A 66 -9.50 9.61 -0.77
CA SER A 66 -9.76 9.79 0.66
C SER A 66 -10.52 8.63 1.30
N PHE A 67 -11.32 7.91 0.53
CA PHE A 67 -12.16 6.80 1.01
C PHE A 67 -11.40 5.47 1.10
N TYR A 68 -10.58 5.15 0.10
CA TYR A 68 -9.91 3.86 0.01
C TYR A 68 -8.55 3.88 0.72
N SER A 69 -8.40 3.08 1.79
CA SER A 69 -7.20 3.03 2.62
C SER A 69 -5.93 2.54 1.91
N LEU A 70 -6.07 1.85 0.77
CA LEU A 70 -4.95 1.42 -0.07
C LEU A 70 -4.38 2.57 -0.93
N LEU A 71 -5.13 3.67 -1.07
CA LEU A 71 -4.67 4.86 -1.77
C LEU A 71 -4.05 5.83 -0.78
N ASN A 72 -2.77 6.08 -0.95
CA ASN A 72 -1.99 6.88 -0.01
C ASN A 72 -2.12 8.37 -0.31
N GLN A 73 -2.60 9.15 0.65
CA GLN A 73 -2.72 10.61 0.54
C GLN A 73 -1.41 11.35 0.84
N LYS A 74 -0.40 10.64 1.31
CA LYS A 74 0.93 11.17 1.66
C LYS A 74 2.01 10.23 1.14
N PRO A 75 3.23 10.71 0.92
CA PRO A 75 4.35 9.87 0.55
C PRO A 75 4.46 8.65 1.46
N SER A 76 4.55 7.48 0.86
CA SER A 76 4.66 6.19 1.55
C SER A 76 6.02 5.56 1.25
N GLY A 77 6.47 4.67 2.13
CA GLY A 77 7.70 3.93 1.93
C GLY A 77 7.66 3.08 0.66
N LYS A 78 8.83 2.77 0.14
CA LYS A 78 8.96 1.85 -1.01
C LYS A 78 8.39 0.48 -0.70
N ARG A 79 8.46 0.08 0.56
CA ARG A 79 7.91 -1.16 1.09
C ARG A 79 6.92 -0.89 2.21
N GLN A 80 5.90 -1.70 2.31
CA GLN A 80 4.81 -1.51 3.26
C GLN A 80 4.59 -2.76 4.10
N ILE A 81 4.52 -2.58 5.43
CA ILE A 81 4.14 -3.63 6.36
C ILE A 81 2.75 -3.32 6.88
N TRP A 82 1.84 -4.28 6.74
CA TRP A 82 0.49 -4.22 7.26
C TRP A 82 0.29 -5.30 8.33
N VAL A 83 -0.11 -4.91 9.53
CA VAL A 83 -0.41 -5.84 10.62
C VAL A 83 -1.91 -5.90 10.82
N CYS A 84 -2.50 -7.08 10.69
CA CYS A 84 -3.93 -7.30 10.94
C CYS A 84 -4.25 -7.15 12.42
N ARG A 85 -5.30 -6.35 12.76
CA ARG A 85 -5.69 -6.05 14.14
C ARG A 85 -7.06 -6.63 14.55
N THR A 86 -7.73 -7.36 13.66
CA THR A 86 -9.06 -7.91 13.92
C THR A 86 -9.00 -9.07 14.91
N LEU A 87 -10.14 -9.42 15.47
CA LEU A 87 -10.33 -10.30 16.63
C LEU A 87 -9.43 -11.55 16.64
N SER A 88 -9.45 -12.37 15.59
CA SER A 88 -8.61 -13.58 15.53
C SER A 88 -7.12 -13.27 15.65
N CYS A 89 -6.65 -12.25 14.94
CA CYS A 89 -5.25 -11.83 15.00
C CYS A 89 -4.91 -11.19 16.35
N ALA A 90 -5.78 -10.37 16.92
CA ALA A 90 -5.60 -9.76 18.22
C ALA A 90 -5.49 -10.83 19.33
N LEU A 91 -6.39 -11.82 19.35
CA LEU A 91 -6.36 -12.93 20.30
C LEU A 91 -5.08 -13.79 20.16
N ARG A 92 -4.50 -13.84 18.99
CA ARG A 92 -3.27 -14.59 18.71
C ARG A 92 -2.00 -13.74 18.73
N GLY A 93 -2.07 -12.53 19.28
CA GLY A 93 -0.89 -11.72 19.61
C GLY A 93 -0.43 -10.75 18.54
N SER A 94 -1.28 -10.36 17.56
CA SER A 94 -0.90 -9.39 16.53
C SER A 94 -0.46 -8.02 17.09
N GLU A 95 -0.97 -7.62 18.26
CA GLU A 95 -0.50 -6.40 18.92
C GLU A 95 0.98 -6.47 19.31
N SER A 96 1.44 -7.63 19.77
CA SER A 96 2.85 -7.84 20.08
C SER A 96 3.71 -7.80 18.81
N LEU A 97 3.22 -8.36 17.71
CA LEU A 97 3.89 -8.27 16.39
C LEU A 97 3.98 -6.82 15.92
N LEU A 98 2.91 -6.04 16.10
CA LEU A 98 2.92 -4.61 15.75
C LEU A 98 3.96 -3.85 16.56
N LYS A 99 3.98 -4.00 17.88
CA LYS A 99 4.98 -3.37 18.76
C LYS A 99 6.41 -3.76 18.38
N HIS A 100 6.61 -5.01 17.97
CA HIS A 100 7.90 -5.47 17.49
C HIS A 100 8.31 -4.77 16.18
N CYS A 101 7.40 -4.66 15.21
CA CYS A 101 7.64 -3.88 13.99
C CYS A 101 7.97 -2.41 14.30
N GLU A 102 7.22 -1.78 15.20
CA GLU A 102 7.48 -0.39 15.63
C GLU A 102 8.89 -0.22 16.21
N ALA A 103 9.28 -1.13 17.10
CA ALA A 103 10.62 -1.10 17.72
C ALA A 103 11.73 -1.32 16.70
N ARG A 104 11.55 -2.25 15.75
CA ARG A 104 12.56 -2.58 14.72
C ARG A 104 12.74 -1.49 13.69
N LEU A 105 11.66 -0.81 13.31
CA LEU A 105 11.67 0.25 12.30
C LEU A 105 11.89 1.65 12.89
N GLY A 106 11.75 1.81 14.21
CA GLY A 106 11.86 3.11 14.89
C GLY A 106 10.72 4.08 14.55
N ILE A 107 9.56 3.55 14.14
CA ILE A 107 8.38 4.34 13.75
C ILE A 107 7.11 3.76 14.37
N LYS A 108 6.03 4.55 14.40
CA LYS A 108 4.71 4.09 14.82
C LYS A 108 3.85 3.67 13.62
N ALA A 109 2.80 2.88 13.92
CA ALA A 109 1.78 2.57 12.91
C ALA A 109 1.21 3.86 12.30
N GLY A 110 1.18 3.92 10.96
CA GLY A 110 0.79 5.10 10.18
C GLY A 110 1.96 5.95 9.71
N GLU A 111 3.18 5.66 10.14
CA GLU A 111 4.38 6.42 9.78
C GLU A 111 5.24 5.71 8.74
N THR A 112 6.16 6.48 8.16
CA THR A 112 7.19 6.04 7.21
C THR A 112 8.56 6.33 7.81
N THR A 113 9.52 5.43 7.63
CA THR A 113 10.91 5.63 8.06
C THR A 113 11.53 6.86 7.40
N ALA A 114 12.44 7.54 8.09
CA ALA A 114 13.06 8.78 7.61
C ALA A 114 13.81 8.62 6.27
N ASP A 115 14.29 7.41 5.98
CA ASP A 115 14.94 7.05 4.72
C ASP A 115 13.93 6.74 3.59
N GLY A 116 12.61 6.78 3.87
CA GLY A 116 11.56 6.49 2.91
C GLY A 116 11.52 5.02 2.44
N GLN A 117 12.18 4.10 3.15
CA GLN A 117 12.20 2.70 2.72
C GLN A 117 10.97 1.93 3.19
N TRP A 118 10.50 2.16 4.41
CA TRP A 118 9.43 1.39 5.03
C TRP A 118 8.29 2.25 5.53
N SER A 119 7.05 1.79 5.30
CA SER A 119 5.86 2.26 6.01
C SER A 119 5.26 1.15 6.84
N LEU A 120 4.85 1.47 8.07
CA LEU A 120 4.16 0.54 8.95
C LEU A 120 2.69 0.96 9.08
N ARG A 121 1.79 0.01 8.86
CA ARG A 121 0.34 0.24 8.90
C ARG A 121 -0.39 -0.89 9.63
N THR A 122 -1.61 -0.61 10.04
CA THR A 122 -2.54 -1.63 10.51
C THR A 122 -3.66 -1.81 9.51
N ALA A 123 -4.07 -3.06 9.31
CA ALA A 123 -5.27 -3.41 8.56
C ALA A 123 -6.36 -3.87 9.52
N GLU A 124 -7.60 -3.43 9.29
CA GLU A 124 -8.73 -3.94 10.08
C GLU A 124 -8.90 -5.44 9.86
N CYS A 125 -8.78 -5.93 8.62
CA CYS A 125 -8.78 -7.35 8.33
C CYS A 125 -8.01 -7.66 7.04
N LEU A 126 -7.14 -8.68 7.11
CA LEU A 126 -6.44 -9.24 5.94
C LEU A 126 -7.09 -10.53 5.42
N ALA A 127 -8.31 -10.83 5.87
CA ALA A 127 -9.16 -11.96 5.43
C ALA A 127 -8.56 -13.37 5.56
N ALA A 128 -7.49 -13.57 6.36
CA ALA A 128 -6.85 -14.86 6.62
C ALA A 128 -7.00 -15.30 8.08
N CYS A 129 -8.23 -15.22 8.63
CA CYS A 129 -8.52 -15.43 10.06
C CYS A 129 -8.21 -16.85 10.54
N GLY A 130 -8.27 -17.85 9.66
CA GLY A 130 -7.97 -19.25 9.99
C GLY A 130 -6.49 -19.50 10.28
N SER A 131 -5.62 -18.62 9.80
CA SER A 131 -4.16 -18.68 9.93
C SER A 131 -3.58 -17.48 10.67
N ALA A 132 -4.34 -16.93 11.63
CA ALA A 132 -3.92 -15.81 12.46
C ALA A 132 -2.71 -16.18 13.37
N PRO A 133 -1.83 -15.23 13.76
CA PRO A 133 -1.83 -13.82 13.34
C PRO A 133 -1.23 -13.63 11.94
N VAL A 134 -1.63 -12.55 11.25
CA VAL A 134 -1.24 -12.28 9.86
C VAL A 134 -0.59 -10.92 9.74
N VAL A 135 0.55 -10.91 9.06
CA VAL A 135 1.25 -9.71 8.62
C VAL A 135 1.41 -9.78 7.11
N GLN A 136 1.15 -8.69 6.42
CA GLN A 136 1.43 -8.55 5.00
C GLN A 136 2.63 -7.65 4.80
N ILE A 137 3.57 -8.06 3.97
CA ILE A 137 4.68 -7.21 3.53
C ILE A 137 4.56 -7.09 2.01
N ASP A 138 4.33 -5.89 1.54
CA ASP A 138 3.99 -5.57 0.16
C ASP A 138 2.79 -6.41 -0.31
N GLU A 139 2.96 -7.34 -1.25
CA GLU A 139 1.89 -8.22 -1.75
C GLU A 139 1.91 -9.63 -1.13
N THR A 140 2.83 -9.90 -0.19
CA THR A 140 3.01 -11.24 0.39
C THR A 140 2.42 -11.34 1.79
N TYR A 141 1.56 -12.33 2.02
CA TYR A 141 1.02 -12.67 3.32
C TYR A 141 1.94 -13.63 4.08
N TYR A 142 2.11 -13.34 5.36
CA TYR A 142 2.83 -14.17 6.33
C TYR A 142 1.84 -14.54 7.44
N GLU A 143 1.50 -15.81 7.47
CA GLU A 143 0.43 -16.38 8.29
C GLU A 143 0.98 -17.21 9.45
N ASN A 144 0.19 -17.43 10.51
CA ASN A 144 0.60 -18.14 11.73
C ASN A 144 1.96 -17.64 12.26
N LEU A 145 2.20 -16.35 12.15
CA LEU A 145 3.52 -15.76 12.33
C LEU A 145 3.87 -15.65 13.81
N SER A 146 4.95 -16.30 14.23
CA SER A 146 5.54 -16.12 15.56
C SER A 146 6.42 -14.86 15.61
N MET A 147 6.74 -14.41 16.82
CA MET A 147 7.66 -13.29 17.05
C MET A 147 9.05 -13.56 16.46
N GLU A 148 9.56 -14.78 16.61
CA GLU A 148 10.88 -15.20 16.10
C GLU A 148 10.91 -15.21 14.57
N GLN A 149 9.85 -15.74 13.96
CA GLN A 149 9.71 -15.75 12.51
C GLN A 149 9.62 -14.32 11.96
N LEU A 150 8.85 -13.42 12.61
CA LEU A 150 8.78 -12.02 12.22
C LEU A 150 10.16 -11.33 12.35
N SER A 151 10.89 -11.57 13.45
CA SER A 151 12.25 -11.02 13.63
C SER A 151 13.17 -11.45 12.50
N THR A 152 13.21 -12.74 12.20
CA THR A 152 14.03 -13.30 11.11
C THR A 152 13.62 -12.72 9.75
N LEU A 153 12.30 -12.57 9.52
CA LEU A 153 11.76 -12.00 8.30
C LEU A 153 12.21 -10.53 8.12
N LEU A 154 12.09 -9.72 9.16
CA LEU A 154 12.52 -8.33 9.15
C LEU A 154 14.04 -8.22 8.97
N ASP A 155 14.84 -9.03 9.66
CA ASP A 155 16.30 -9.04 9.52
C ASP A 155 16.75 -9.39 8.10
N ASN A 156 16.04 -10.29 7.44
CA ASN A 156 16.30 -10.67 6.05
C ASN A 156 15.88 -9.60 5.03
N GLN A 157 15.02 -8.67 5.39
CA GLN A 157 14.45 -7.69 4.48
C GLN A 157 14.92 -6.26 4.75
N ILE A 158 15.21 -5.91 6.02
CA ILE A 158 15.78 -4.62 6.39
C ILE A 158 17.25 -4.64 5.98
N GLY A 159 17.62 -3.84 4.99
CA GLY A 159 18.99 -3.75 4.46
C GLY A 159 19.22 -4.43 3.10
N LYS A 160 18.22 -5.10 2.52
CA LYS A 160 18.30 -5.55 1.12
C LYS A 160 17.79 -4.46 0.18
N PRO A 161 18.55 -4.10 -0.85
CA PRO A 161 18.02 -3.24 -1.92
C PRO A 161 16.83 -3.96 -2.59
N ASN A 162 15.82 -3.18 -2.95
CA ASN A 162 14.59 -3.65 -3.56
C ASN A 162 14.90 -4.41 -4.85
N SER A 163 14.72 -5.73 -4.86
CA SER A 163 14.61 -6.53 -6.07
C SER A 163 13.13 -6.63 -6.44
N SER A 164 12.57 -5.55 -6.95
CA SER A 164 11.29 -5.65 -7.68
C SER A 164 11.60 -6.18 -9.07
N PRO A 165 10.85 -7.18 -9.56
CA PRO A 165 10.91 -7.59 -10.95
C PRO A 165 10.40 -6.50 -11.88
#